data_2bb5d44c7f281edaa3da70af79d65309
#
_entry.id   2bb5d44c7f281edaa3da70af79d65309
#
_cell.length_a   1.000
_cell.length_b   1.000
_cell.length_c   1.000
_cell.angle_alpha   90.00
_cell.angle_beta   90.00
_cell.angle_gamma   90.00
#
_symmetry.space_group_name_H-M   'P 1'
#
loop_
_entity.id
_entity.type
_entity.pdbx_description
1 polymer ?
#
loop_
_entity_poly.entity_id
_entity_poly.type
_entity_poly.pdbx_seq_one_letter_code
_entity_poly.pdbx_strand_id
1 'polypeptide(L)'
;MHPDSSHLSIQALPPADIRYSWDRDQHYLLDGIIEMDEAYLGVSKHGKKRGRSTDQRKIAVMVSKNNAGLPKFVYLQNIPDIKTATLQNVVNCHVAPGTTLECDGYKSYPGLKNVRVNPSKYITGDLKWAHVAIGNFKAFLLGTYHGSCGNIQPYLDEFCFRFNRRFQPRQLFSRLSRAVATPYALLP
;
A
#
# COMPACT_ATOMS: atom_id res chain seq x y z
N MET A 1 -21.47 -40.50 15.71
CA MET A 1 -20.42 -40.21 14.75
C MET A 1 -20.96 -39.14 13.79
N HIS A 2 -20.58 -37.87 14.01
CA HIS A 2 -20.87 -36.80 13.08
C HIS A 2 -19.67 -36.63 12.16
N PRO A 3 -19.85 -36.50 10.84
CA PRO A 3 -18.73 -36.21 9.94
C PRO A 3 -18.35 -34.76 10.10
N ASP A 4 -17.05 -34.59 10.22
CA ASP A 4 -16.30 -33.35 10.32
C ASP A 4 -16.53 -32.49 9.06
N SER A 5 -17.21 -31.36 9.22
CA SER A 5 -17.37 -30.36 8.16
C SER A 5 -16.12 -29.50 8.11
N SER A 6 -15.08 -30.01 7.41
CA SER A 6 -13.96 -29.22 7.00
C SER A 6 -14.45 -28.12 6.05
N HIS A 7 -14.65 -26.91 6.59
CA HIS A 7 -14.81 -25.71 5.79
C HIS A 7 -13.54 -25.47 4.97
N LEU A 8 -13.54 -25.96 3.74
CA LEU A 8 -12.64 -25.49 2.69
C LEU A 8 -13.00 -24.01 2.46
N SER A 9 -12.25 -23.12 3.10
CA SER A 9 -12.25 -21.72 2.74
C SER A 9 -11.69 -21.62 1.32
N ILE A 10 -12.57 -21.53 0.32
CA ILE A 10 -12.21 -21.15 -1.03
C ILE A 10 -11.63 -19.75 -0.93
N GLN A 11 -10.30 -19.65 -0.88
CA GLN A 11 -9.63 -18.39 -1.09
C GLN A 11 -9.93 -17.99 -2.54
N ALA A 12 -10.86 -17.06 -2.71
CA ALA A 12 -11.10 -16.48 -4.02
C ALA A 12 -9.78 -15.89 -4.52
N LEU A 13 -9.23 -16.48 -5.58
CA LEU A 13 -8.08 -15.90 -6.28
C LEU A 13 -8.51 -14.51 -6.76
N PRO A 14 -7.67 -13.48 -6.57
CA PRO A 14 -7.98 -12.16 -7.11
C PRO A 14 -8.20 -12.29 -8.61
N PRO A 15 -9.14 -11.51 -9.18
CA PRO A 15 -9.37 -11.48 -10.62
C PRO A 15 -8.06 -11.34 -11.39
N ALA A 16 -7.97 -11.98 -12.55
CA ALA A 16 -6.75 -12.00 -13.37
C ALA A 16 -6.27 -10.59 -13.74
N ASP A 17 -7.20 -9.65 -13.93
CA ASP A 17 -6.97 -8.23 -14.20
C ASP A 17 -6.18 -7.51 -13.10
N ILE A 18 -6.37 -7.88 -11.84
CA ILE A 18 -5.59 -7.32 -10.71
C ILE A 18 -4.13 -7.76 -10.78
N ARG A 19 -3.86 -9.01 -11.18
CA ARG A 19 -2.48 -9.51 -11.34
C ARG A 19 -1.72 -8.81 -12.46
N TYR A 20 -2.35 -8.53 -13.57
CA TYR A 20 -1.72 -7.83 -14.70
C TYR A 20 -1.46 -6.34 -14.43
N SER A 21 -2.32 -5.70 -13.67
CA SER A 21 -2.10 -4.32 -13.27
C SER A 21 -0.95 -4.20 -12.28
N TRP A 22 -0.76 -5.21 -11.43
CA TRP A 22 0.28 -5.29 -10.43
C TRP A 22 1.70 -5.35 -11.03
N ASP A 23 1.95 -6.25 -12.01
CA ASP A 23 3.26 -6.37 -12.66
C ASP A 23 3.72 -5.05 -13.30
N ARG A 24 2.79 -4.29 -13.87
CA ARG A 24 3.11 -3.01 -14.53
C ARG A 24 3.33 -1.87 -13.55
N ASP A 25 2.66 -1.88 -12.41
CA ASP A 25 2.79 -0.83 -11.38
C ASP A 25 3.97 -1.11 -10.43
N GLN A 26 4.54 -2.31 -10.43
CA GLN A 26 5.77 -2.63 -9.68
C GLN A 26 7.01 -1.87 -10.17
N HIS A 27 7.03 -1.48 -11.43
CA HIS A 27 8.13 -0.68 -12.01
C HIS A 27 7.97 0.82 -11.78
N TYR A 28 6.97 1.24 -11.01
CA TYR A 28 6.69 2.64 -10.76
C TYR A 28 7.49 3.13 -9.57
N LEU A 29 8.50 3.96 -9.84
CA LEU A 29 9.25 4.63 -8.78
C LEU A 29 8.55 5.93 -8.38
N LEU A 30 8.28 6.09 -7.10
CA LEU A 30 7.82 7.34 -6.52
C LEU A 30 8.99 8.34 -6.45
N ASP A 31 8.73 9.58 -6.80
CA ASP A 31 9.73 10.65 -6.89
C ASP A 31 9.31 11.93 -6.14
N GLY A 32 10.24 12.86 -5.99
CA GLY A 32 9.99 14.19 -5.45
C GLY A 32 9.91 14.22 -3.91
N ILE A 33 8.78 14.61 -3.37
CA ILE A 33 8.48 14.58 -1.93
C ILE A 33 7.45 13.50 -1.68
N ILE A 34 7.77 12.57 -0.78
CA ILE A 34 6.92 11.44 -0.43
C ILE A 34 6.57 11.52 1.06
N GLU A 35 5.27 11.44 1.38
CA GLU A 35 4.83 11.14 2.74
C GLU A 35 4.86 9.61 2.94
N MET A 36 5.47 9.15 4.03
CA MET A 36 5.52 7.73 4.40
C MET A 36 5.05 7.53 5.83
N ASP A 37 4.10 6.61 5.99
CA ASP A 37 3.52 6.23 7.29
C ASP A 37 3.18 4.74 7.31
N GLU A 38 2.83 4.20 8.48
CA GLU A 38 2.35 2.83 8.63
C GLU A 38 0.87 2.78 9.02
N ALA A 39 0.16 1.85 8.40
CA ALA A 39 -1.21 1.53 8.79
C ALA A 39 -1.29 0.16 9.44
N TYR A 40 -2.21 0.05 10.39
CA TYR A 40 -2.54 -1.22 11.06
C TYR A 40 -3.96 -1.62 10.68
N LEU A 41 -4.11 -2.86 10.20
CA LEU A 41 -5.39 -3.42 9.75
C LEU A 41 -5.75 -4.70 10.52
N GLY A 42 -7.04 -4.86 10.73
CA GLY A 42 -7.62 -5.99 11.45
C GLY A 42 -7.99 -5.65 12.89
N VAL A 43 -8.67 -6.60 13.52
CA VAL A 43 -9.12 -6.46 14.90
C VAL A 43 -7.96 -6.73 15.85
N SER A 44 -7.70 -5.82 16.76
CA SER A 44 -6.81 -6.08 17.90
C SER A 44 -7.45 -7.14 18.79
N LYS A 45 -6.75 -8.25 19.07
CA LYS A 45 -7.23 -9.25 20.02
C LYS A 45 -7.41 -8.58 21.39
N HIS A 46 -8.57 -8.84 22.02
CA HIS A 46 -8.91 -8.29 23.35
C HIS A 46 -7.74 -8.50 24.34
N GLY A 47 -7.38 -7.45 25.08
CA GLY A 47 -6.36 -7.50 26.13
C GLY A 47 -4.91 -7.28 25.65
N LYS A 48 -4.62 -7.17 24.36
CA LYS A 48 -3.27 -6.87 23.86
C LYS A 48 -3.06 -5.38 23.61
N LYS A 49 -1.79 -4.94 23.72
CA LYS A 49 -1.38 -3.54 23.49
C LYS A 49 -1.78 -3.06 22.09
N ARG A 50 -2.29 -1.82 22.02
CA ARG A 50 -2.53 -1.13 20.75
C ARG A 50 -1.22 -0.59 20.16
N GLY A 51 -1.15 -0.45 18.83
CA GLY A 51 -0.02 0.15 18.14
C GLY A 51 0.99 -0.86 17.57
N ARG A 52 2.25 -0.49 17.49
CA ARG A 52 3.32 -1.18 16.75
C ARG A 52 3.63 -2.62 17.21
N SER A 53 3.22 -3.00 18.41
CA SER A 53 3.40 -4.36 18.99
C SER A 53 2.20 -5.28 18.82
N THR A 54 1.25 -4.94 17.94
CA THR A 54 0.02 -5.73 17.74
C THR A 54 0.21 -6.85 16.72
N ASP A 55 -0.66 -7.88 16.81
CA ASP A 55 -0.81 -8.94 15.80
C ASP A 55 -1.53 -8.43 14.52
N GLN A 56 -1.87 -7.14 14.47
CA GLN A 56 -2.50 -6.53 13.31
C GLN A 56 -1.54 -6.54 12.11
N ARG A 57 -2.10 -6.64 10.92
CA ARG A 57 -1.33 -6.51 9.68
C ARG A 57 -0.76 -5.10 9.58
N LYS A 58 0.48 -5.02 9.19
CA LYS A 58 1.22 -3.78 9.02
C LYS A 58 1.34 -3.47 7.54
N ILE A 59 1.04 -2.23 7.19
CA ILE A 59 1.07 -1.76 5.81
C ILE A 59 1.95 -0.52 5.77
N ALA A 60 2.96 -0.54 4.92
CA ALA A 60 3.69 0.66 4.55
C ALA A 60 2.84 1.45 3.55
N VAL A 61 2.66 2.73 3.79
CA VAL A 61 1.89 3.64 2.96
C VAL A 61 2.80 4.77 2.50
N MET A 62 2.90 4.96 1.20
CA MET A 62 3.69 6.03 0.59
C MET A 62 2.82 6.84 -0.35
N VAL A 63 2.90 8.16 -0.26
CA VAL A 63 2.17 9.10 -1.13
C VAL A 63 3.12 10.14 -1.67
N SER A 64 3.39 10.11 -2.97
CA SER A 64 4.17 11.17 -3.61
C SER A 64 3.31 12.40 -3.85
N LYS A 65 3.93 13.58 -3.74
CA LYS A 65 3.28 14.89 -3.95
C LYS A 65 3.75 15.51 -5.26
N ASN A 66 2.86 16.24 -5.91
CA ASN A 66 3.23 17.11 -7.03
C ASN A 66 3.78 18.46 -6.52
N ASN A 67 4.21 19.34 -7.44
CA ASN A 67 4.77 20.65 -7.10
C ASN A 67 3.78 21.57 -6.36
N ALA A 68 2.47 21.30 -6.43
CA ALA A 68 1.45 22.03 -5.68
C ALA A 68 1.17 21.40 -4.30
N GLY A 69 1.95 20.40 -3.86
CA GLY A 69 1.75 19.70 -2.58
C GLY A 69 0.54 18.75 -2.57
N LEU A 70 -0.05 18.45 -3.73
CA LEU A 70 -1.21 17.56 -3.84
C LEU A 70 -0.75 16.11 -4.11
N PRO A 71 -1.53 15.08 -3.70
CA PRO A 71 -1.16 13.69 -3.89
C PRO A 71 -1.14 13.33 -5.36
N LYS A 72 -0.01 12.81 -5.83
CA LYS A 72 0.23 12.37 -7.21
C LYS A 72 -0.04 10.87 -7.34
N PHE A 73 0.77 10.06 -6.67
CA PHE A 73 0.71 8.61 -6.69
C PHE A 73 0.75 8.06 -5.28
N VAL A 74 0.13 6.88 -5.08
CA VAL A 74 0.21 6.13 -3.84
C VAL A 74 0.80 4.75 -4.10
N TYR A 75 1.48 4.23 -3.08
CA TYR A 75 1.93 2.85 -3.03
C TYR A 75 1.68 2.30 -1.62
N LEU A 76 1.04 1.13 -1.55
CA LEU A 76 0.72 0.45 -0.31
C LEU A 76 1.25 -0.98 -0.35
N GLN A 77 1.99 -1.39 0.68
CA GLN A 77 2.57 -2.72 0.76
C GLN A 77 2.35 -3.35 2.12
N ASN A 78 1.89 -4.60 2.13
CA ASN A 78 1.87 -5.42 3.34
C ASN A 78 3.30 -5.78 3.75
N ILE A 79 3.65 -5.47 5.01
CA ILE A 79 4.98 -5.67 5.55
C ILE A 79 4.92 -6.52 6.83
N PRO A 80 5.93 -7.37 7.07
CA PRO A 80 5.96 -8.23 8.25
C PRO A 80 6.18 -7.44 9.54
N ASP A 81 7.00 -6.41 9.46
CA ASP A 81 7.34 -5.53 10.58
C ASP A 81 7.72 -4.13 10.10
N ILE A 82 7.97 -3.21 11.04
CA ILE A 82 8.35 -1.83 10.79
C ILE A 82 9.83 -1.57 11.14
N LYS A 83 10.68 -2.58 11.01
CA LYS A 83 12.12 -2.41 11.20
C LYS A 83 12.73 -1.66 10.02
N THR A 84 13.85 -0.98 10.30
CA THR A 84 14.59 -0.24 9.28
C THR A 84 14.91 -1.09 8.05
N ALA A 85 15.31 -2.36 8.22
CA ALA A 85 15.61 -3.25 7.09
C ALA A 85 14.39 -3.51 6.19
N THR A 86 13.22 -3.73 6.78
CA THR A 86 11.97 -3.94 6.05
C THR A 86 11.56 -2.69 5.29
N LEU A 87 11.58 -1.52 5.95
CA LEU A 87 11.27 -0.24 5.32
C LEU A 87 12.29 0.12 4.24
N GLN A 88 13.57 -0.21 4.44
CA GLN A 88 14.61 0.01 3.44
C GLN A 88 14.36 -0.80 2.16
N ASN A 89 13.90 -2.05 2.28
CA ASN A 89 13.54 -2.86 1.11
C ASN A 89 12.39 -2.23 0.34
N VAL A 90 11.35 -1.73 1.03
CA VAL A 90 10.23 -1.01 0.39
C VAL A 90 10.73 0.23 -0.35
N VAL A 91 11.58 1.03 0.30
CA VAL A 91 12.17 2.23 -0.29
C VAL A 91 13.02 1.90 -1.51
N ASN A 92 13.88 0.89 -1.42
CA ASN A 92 14.77 0.51 -2.55
C ASN A 92 13.97 0.05 -3.79
N CYS A 93 12.84 -0.61 -3.59
CA CYS A 93 12.02 -1.12 -4.69
C CYS A 93 11.12 -0.06 -5.32
N HIS A 94 10.68 0.95 -4.57
CA HIS A 94 9.57 1.80 -4.99
C HIS A 94 9.84 3.31 -4.93
N VAL A 95 11.03 3.72 -4.49
CA VAL A 95 11.38 5.14 -4.35
C VAL A 95 12.63 5.46 -5.16
N ALA A 96 12.57 6.53 -5.94
CA ALA A 96 13.72 7.00 -6.70
C ALA A 96 14.83 7.51 -5.76
N PRO A 97 16.12 7.24 -6.06
CA PRO A 97 17.23 7.74 -5.26
C PRO A 97 17.22 9.27 -5.14
N GLY A 98 17.60 9.78 -3.96
CA GLY A 98 17.67 11.22 -3.69
C GLY A 98 16.31 11.89 -3.39
N THR A 99 15.23 11.12 -3.36
CA THR A 99 13.88 11.57 -2.98
C THR A 99 13.83 12.04 -1.53
N THR A 100 13.00 13.05 -1.23
CA THR A 100 12.74 13.50 0.13
C THR A 100 11.58 12.69 0.72
N LEU A 101 11.84 12.04 1.85
CA LEU A 101 10.88 11.22 2.58
C LEU A 101 10.42 11.97 3.84
N GLU A 102 9.17 12.42 3.86
CA GLU A 102 8.52 12.96 5.05
C GLU A 102 7.87 11.81 5.81
N CYS A 103 8.19 11.66 7.10
CA CYS A 103 7.70 10.57 7.94
C CYS A 103 7.49 11.05 9.37
N ASP A 104 6.86 10.22 10.20
CA ASP A 104 6.81 10.48 11.64
C ASP A 104 8.22 10.33 12.26
N GLY A 105 8.37 10.77 13.50
CA GLY A 105 9.65 10.68 14.24
C GLY A 105 10.02 9.28 14.70
N TYR A 106 9.46 8.21 14.12
CA TYR A 106 9.75 6.86 14.57
C TYR A 106 11.19 6.42 14.24
N LYS A 107 11.80 5.72 15.18
CA LYS A 107 13.24 5.34 15.18
C LYS A 107 13.72 4.53 13.98
N SER A 108 12.84 3.91 13.21
CA SER A 108 13.22 3.11 12.05
C SER A 108 13.51 3.94 10.80
N TYR A 109 13.02 5.17 10.72
CA TYR A 109 13.19 6.04 9.55
C TYR A 109 14.58 6.67 9.41
N PRO A 110 15.21 7.19 10.48
CA PRO A 110 16.53 7.85 10.35
C PRO A 110 17.63 6.96 9.78
N GLY A 111 17.47 5.63 9.86
CA GLY A 111 18.42 4.66 9.30
C GLY A 111 18.26 4.37 7.81
N LEU A 112 17.28 4.96 7.12
CA LEU A 112 17.04 4.73 5.69
C LEU A 112 18.11 5.40 4.84
N LYS A 113 18.58 4.67 3.81
CA LYS A 113 19.60 5.09 2.86
C LYS A 113 18.98 5.42 1.50
N ASN A 114 19.72 6.14 0.67
CA ASN A 114 19.34 6.57 -0.69
C ASN A 114 18.18 7.57 -0.75
N VAL A 115 17.66 8.03 0.39
CA VAL A 115 16.62 9.05 0.52
C VAL A 115 17.02 10.09 1.55
N ARG A 116 16.44 11.28 1.46
CA ARG A 116 16.58 12.33 2.47
C ARG A 116 15.42 12.23 3.43
N VAL A 117 15.65 11.68 4.61
CA VAL A 117 14.61 11.56 5.63
C VAL A 117 14.38 12.92 6.30
N ASN A 118 13.14 13.39 6.23
CA ASN A 118 12.68 14.60 6.91
C ASN A 118 11.60 14.20 7.93
N PRO A 119 11.97 14.00 9.21
CA PRO A 119 11.01 13.64 10.23
C PRO A 119 10.12 14.82 10.56
N SER A 120 8.83 14.62 10.46
CA SER A 120 7.82 15.55 10.97
C SER A 120 7.93 15.64 12.48
N LYS A 121 8.19 16.83 12.99
CA LYS A 121 8.24 17.11 14.43
C LYS A 121 6.82 17.44 14.91
N TYR A 122 5.98 16.42 15.10
CA TYR A 122 4.73 16.51 15.89
C TYR A 122 3.74 17.61 15.49
N ILE A 123 3.79 18.13 14.26
CA ILE A 123 2.81 19.10 13.77
C ILE A 123 1.62 18.33 13.19
N THR A 124 0.46 18.51 13.79
CA THR A 124 -0.81 17.96 13.31
C THR A 124 -1.01 18.36 11.84
N GLY A 125 -0.96 17.40 10.92
CA GLY A 125 -1.18 17.63 9.49
C GLY A 125 0.01 17.34 8.56
N ASP A 126 1.19 17.05 9.08
CA ASP A 126 2.41 16.88 8.25
C ASP A 126 2.36 15.66 7.33
N LEU A 127 1.65 14.58 7.69
CA LEU A 127 1.43 13.39 6.86
C LEU A 127 -0.02 13.29 6.37
N LYS A 128 -0.59 14.43 6.00
CA LYS A 128 -2.00 14.56 5.62
C LYS A 128 -2.42 13.55 4.55
N TRP A 129 -1.61 13.41 3.51
CA TRP A 129 -1.98 12.58 2.37
C TRP A 129 -1.79 11.09 2.64
N ALA A 130 -0.81 10.71 3.45
CA ALA A 130 -0.67 9.34 3.95
C ALA A 130 -1.90 8.98 4.79
N HIS A 131 -2.33 9.82 5.72
CA HIS A 131 -3.55 9.61 6.52
C HIS A 131 -4.82 9.53 5.67
N VAL A 132 -4.96 10.39 4.66
CA VAL A 132 -6.08 10.35 3.70
C VAL A 132 -6.07 9.04 2.91
N ALA A 133 -4.91 8.59 2.43
CA ALA A 133 -4.79 7.32 1.71
C ALA A 133 -5.16 6.13 2.61
N ILE A 134 -4.70 6.11 3.86
CA ILE A 134 -5.06 5.09 4.86
C ILE A 134 -6.57 5.07 5.10
N GLY A 135 -7.19 6.22 5.30
CA GLY A 135 -8.63 6.35 5.52
C GLY A 135 -9.43 5.85 4.32
N ASN A 136 -9.06 6.27 3.12
CA ASN A 136 -9.70 5.84 1.87
C ASN A 136 -9.54 4.33 1.63
N PHE A 137 -8.37 3.76 1.90
CA PHE A 137 -8.16 2.32 1.80
C PHE A 137 -9.03 1.52 2.78
N LYS A 138 -9.13 1.98 4.03
CA LYS A 138 -10.01 1.34 5.02
C LYS A 138 -11.49 1.40 4.60
N ALA A 139 -11.93 2.55 4.07
CA ALA A 139 -13.28 2.70 3.53
C ALA A 139 -13.53 1.81 2.31
N PHE A 140 -12.55 1.69 1.40
CA PHE A 140 -12.59 0.78 0.26
C PHE A 140 -12.75 -0.68 0.69
N LEU A 141 -11.96 -1.14 1.65
CA LEU A 141 -12.09 -2.50 2.18
C LEU A 141 -13.46 -2.76 2.82
N LEU A 142 -13.95 -1.82 3.61
CA LEU A 142 -15.23 -1.96 4.29
C LEU A 142 -16.40 -1.96 3.30
N GLY A 143 -16.39 -1.04 2.34
CA GLY A 143 -17.48 -0.87 1.38
C GLY A 143 -17.52 -1.94 0.28
N THR A 144 -16.36 -2.47 -0.13
CA THR A 144 -16.29 -3.42 -1.26
C THR A 144 -16.19 -4.87 -0.79
N TYR A 145 -15.48 -5.13 0.30
CA TYR A 145 -15.11 -6.49 0.74
C TYR A 145 -15.55 -6.80 2.18
N HIS A 146 -16.40 -5.97 2.76
CA HIS A 146 -16.91 -6.11 4.14
C HIS A 146 -15.79 -6.25 5.21
N GLY A 147 -14.61 -5.71 4.91
CA GLY A 147 -13.48 -5.63 5.85
C GLY A 147 -12.72 -6.95 6.09
N SER A 148 -13.12 -8.07 5.46
CA SER A 148 -12.49 -9.37 5.66
C SER A 148 -11.73 -9.81 4.40
N CYS A 149 -10.42 -9.98 4.52
CA CYS A 149 -9.58 -10.52 3.45
C CYS A 149 -8.44 -11.39 4.00
N GLY A 150 -8.26 -12.58 3.42
CA GLY A 150 -7.18 -13.51 3.78
C GLY A 150 -5.80 -12.97 3.38
N ASN A 151 -5.54 -12.73 2.10
CA ASN A 151 -4.36 -12.06 1.59
C ASN A 151 -4.69 -10.61 1.26
N ILE A 152 -4.03 -9.65 1.93
CA ILE A 152 -4.35 -8.21 1.79
C ILE A 152 -3.71 -7.59 0.56
N GLN A 153 -2.56 -8.09 0.07
CA GLN A 153 -1.77 -7.43 -0.96
C GLN A 153 -2.55 -7.17 -2.25
N PRO A 154 -3.33 -8.10 -2.82
CA PRO A 154 -4.12 -7.83 -4.02
C PRO A 154 -5.10 -6.65 -3.87
N TYR A 155 -5.64 -6.44 -2.67
CA TYR A 155 -6.55 -5.31 -2.41
C TYR A 155 -5.81 -3.98 -2.30
N LEU A 156 -4.57 -4.00 -1.75
CA LEU A 156 -3.69 -2.86 -1.75
C LEU A 156 -3.33 -2.45 -3.19
N ASP A 157 -3.01 -3.43 -4.03
CA ASP A 157 -2.64 -3.23 -5.43
C ASP A 157 -3.82 -2.66 -6.24
N GLU A 158 -5.03 -3.20 -6.05
CA GLU A 158 -6.23 -2.68 -6.67
C GLU A 158 -6.51 -1.23 -6.25
N PHE A 159 -6.41 -0.93 -4.97
CA PHE A 159 -6.58 0.43 -4.47
C PHE A 159 -5.56 1.39 -5.09
N CYS A 160 -4.29 1.03 -5.10
CA CYS A 160 -3.22 1.82 -5.72
C CYS A 160 -3.49 2.04 -7.22
N PHE A 161 -3.87 0.98 -7.94
CA PHE A 161 -4.22 1.05 -9.35
C PHE A 161 -5.33 2.06 -9.62
N ARG A 162 -6.44 1.99 -8.87
CA ARG A 162 -7.58 2.90 -8.98
C ARG A 162 -7.21 4.33 -8.61
N PHE A 163 -6.52 4.50 -7.48
CA PHE A 163 -6.12 5.82 -7.00
C PHE A 163 -5.18 6.52 -7.99
N ASN A 164 -4.17 5.83 -8.48
CA ASN A 164 -3.15 6.39 -9.36
C ASN A 164 -3.71 6.79 -10.74
N ARG A 165 -4.90 6.29 -11.09
CA ARG A 165 -5.59 6.59 -12.37
C ARG A 165 -6.89 7.39 -12.20
N ARG A 166 -7.16 7.91 -11.00
CA ARG A 166 -8.41 8.60 -10.63
C ARG A 166 -8.76 9.81 -11.53
N PHE A 167 -7.77 10.44 -12.14
CA PHE A 167 -7.97 11.55 -13.05
C PHE A 167 -8.18 11.14 -14.51
N GLN A 168 -8.11 9.85 -14.81
CA GLN A 168 -8.26 9.31 -16.17
C GLN A 168 -9.27 8.15 -16.24
N PRO A 169 -10.50 8.32 -15.72
CA PRO A 169 -11.46 7.22 -15.61
C PRO A 169 -11.85 6.63 -16.97
N ARG A 170 -11.90 7.45 -18.03
CA ARG A 170 -12.22 6.98 -19.40
C ARG A 170 -11.16 6.04 -19.97
N GLN A 171 -9.92 6.13 -19.53
CA GLN A 171 -8.83 5.25 -19.98
C GLN A 171 -8.70 3.98 -19.13
N LEU A 172 -9.41 3.90 -18.00
CA LEU A 172 -9.29 2.79 -17.07
C LEU A 172 -9.68 1.47 -17.74
N PHE A 173 -10.83 1.44 -18.42
CA PHE A 173 -11.31 0.26 -19.11
C PHE A 173 -10.37 -0.20 -20.24
N SER A 174 -9.95 0.71 -21.12
CA SER A 174 -9.03 0.35 -22.21
C SER A 174 -7.65 -0.12 -21.73
N ARG A 175 -7.18 0.41 -20.60
CA ARG A 175 -5.92 -0.03 -19.97
C ARG A 175 -6.06 -1.38 -19.32
N LEU A 176 -7.17 -1.67 -18.64
CA LEU A 176 -7.50 -2.99 -18.11
C LEU A 176 -7.63 -4.02 -19.24
N SER A 177 -8.38 -3.70 -20.29
CA SER A 177 -8.57 -4.60 -21.44
C SER A 177 -7.24 -4.95 -22.11
N ARG A 178 -6.33 -3.99 -22.27
CA ARG A 178 -4.98 -4.24 -22.80
C ARG A 178 -4.16 -5.12 -21.85
N ALA A 179 -4.21 -4.86 -20.56
CA ALA A 179 -3.50 -5.67 -19.55
C ALA A 179 -3.95 -7.13 -19.59
N VAL A 180 -5.26 -7.38 -19.71
CA VAL A 180 -5.81 -8.73 -19.79
C VAL A 180 -5.49 -9.39 -21.14
N ALA A 181 -5.47 -8.64 -22.24
CA ALA A 181 -5.23 -9.15 -23.59
C ALA A 181 -3.74 -9.40 -23.91
N THR A 182 -2.81 -8.89 -23.07
CA THR A 182 -1.37 -9.10 -23.27
C THR A 182 -0.95 -10.43 -22.61
N PRO A 183 -0.52 -11.44 -23.39
CA PRO A 183 -0.06 -12.71 -22.81
C PRO A 183 1.14 -12.49 -21.88
N TYR A 184 1.16 -13.19 -20.76
CA TYR A 184 2.22 -13.12 -19.72
C TYR A 184 3.64 -13.40 -20.28
N ALA A 185 3.72 -14.13 -21.40
CA ALA A 185 4.99 -14.52 -22.04
C ALA A 185 5.70 -13.43 -22.86
N LEU A 186 5.13 -12.21 -22.95
CA LEU A 186 5.69 -11.13 -23.79
C LEU A 186 6.19 -9.93 -22.99
N LEU A 187 6.30 -10.05 -21.68
CA LEU A 187 6.95 -9.04 -20.84
C LEU A 187 8.43 -9.40 -20.66
N PRO A 188 9.36 -8.50 -21.03
CA PRO A 188 10.80 -8.74 -20.89
C PRO A 188 11.23 -8.83 -19.43
#